data_21364721f02256070ac313449ac5e37a
#
_entry.id   21364721f02256070ac313449ac5e37a
#
_cell.length_a   1.000
_cell.length_b   1.000
_cell.length_c   1.000
_cell.angle_alpha   90.00
_cell.angle_beta   90.00
_cell.angle_gamma   90.00
#
_symmetry.space_group_name_H-M   'P 1'
#
loop_
_entity.id
_entity.type
_entity.pdbx_description
1 polymer ?
#
loop_
_entity_poly.entity_id
_entity_poly.type
_entity_poly.pdbx_seq_one_letter_code
_entity_poly.pdbx_strand_id
1 'polypeptide(L)'
;MSESMLTAAFIILSGGLQDAYTYLCRGKVFANAQTGNIVLFSAYLFDGDWTHSRRYLVPVLSFMLGIFVAECIHRHFKHMERVHWRQLILLAEIVLLFLVGFLPQDGSTAANALVSFVCAMQVQTFRKVRGHAYASTMCISNMRSGTEALCVYFHTHDREVLHKALTYFGVIGLFAVGAGLGALLTRAFAERGIWVSCALLAVSFLIMFIREEEAK
;
A
#
# COMPACT_ATOMS: atom_id res chain seq x y z
N MET A 1 -8.66 9.10 14.34
CA MET A 1 -9.72 8.67 13.41
C MET A 1 -9.19 7.95 12.18
N SER A 2 -8.16 8.43 11.52
CA SER A 2 -7.45 7.72 10.44
C SER A 2 -6.81 6.38 10.85
N GLU A 3 -6.79 6.06 12.14
CA GLU A 3 -6.27 4.81 12.70
C GLU A 3 -7.39 3.77 12.96
N SER A 4 -8.60 3.99 12.42
CA SER A 4 -9.70 3.03 12.56
C SER A 4 -9.41 1.79 11.70
N MET A 5 -9.80 0.62 12.21
CA MET A 5 -9.64 -0.64 11.47
C MET A 5 -10.43 -0.64 10.15
N LEU A 6 -11.57 0.06 10.10
CA LEU A 6 -12.39 0.13 8.90
C LEU A 6 -11.67 0.91 7.78
N THR A 7 -11.15 2.10 8.07
CA THR A 7 -10.33 2.89 7.12
C THR A 7 -9.11 2.09 6.67
N ALA A 8 -8.39 1.48 7.64
CA ALA A 8 -7.23 0.65 7.34
C ALA A 8 -7.57 -0.54 6.43
N ALA A 9 -8.74 -1.18 6.61
CA ALA A 9 -9.14 -2.33 5.81
C ALA A 9 -9.22 -2.01 4.31
N PHE A 10 -9.85 -0.90 3.94
CA PHE A 10 -9.93 -0.49 2.53
C PHE A 10 -8.54 -0.13 1.95
N ILE A 11 -7.69 0.51 2.75
CA ILE A 11 -6.31 0.85 2.37
C ILE A 11 -5.49 -0.43 2.15
N ILE A 12 -5.60 -1.42 3.04
CA ILE A 12 -4.88 -2.68 2.96
C ILE A 12 -5.36 -3.51 1.76
N LEU A 13 -6.67 -3.62 1.54
CA LEU A 13 -7.25 -4.27 0.37
C LEU A 13 -6.74 -3.64 -0.92
N SER A 14 -6.72 -2.31 -0.99
CA SER A 14 -6.16 -1.55 -2.12
C SER A 14 -4.68 -1.87 -2.35
N GLY A 15 -3.87 -1.94 -1.30
CA GLY A 15 -2.44 -2.27 -1.39
C GLY A 15 -2.20 -3.68 -1.95
N GLY A 16 -2.97 -4.67 -1.51
CA GLY A 16 -2.91 -6.03 -2.05
C GLY A 16 -3.33 -6.10 -3.52
N LEU A 17 -4.39 -5.37 -3.89
CA LEU A 17 -4.86 -5.26 -5.28
C LEU A 17 -3.78 -4.64 -6.18
N GLN A 18 -3.14 -3.58 -5.74
CA GLN A 18 -2.07 -2.88 -6.49
C GLN A 18 -0.87 -3.80 -6.75
N ASP A 19 -0.45 -4.60 -5.78
CA ASP A 19 0.64 -5.57 -5.94
C ASP A 19 0.28 -6.66 -6.95
N ALA A 20 -0.91 -7.24 -6.85
CA ALA A 20 -1.39 -8.24 -7.81
C ALA A 20 -1.51 -7.65 -9.22
N TYR A 21 -2.03 -6.43 -9.36
CA TYR A 21 -2.15 -5.73 -10.62
C TYR A 21 -0.78 -5.51 -11.29
N THR A 22 0.18 -4.93 -10.59
CA THR A 22 1.50 -4.66 -11.16
C THR A 22 2.22 -5.95 -11.55
N TYR A 23 2.14 -6.98 -10.71
CA TYR A 23 2.76 -8.26 -10.99
C TYR A 23 2.13 -8.99 -12.19
N LEU A 24 0.80 -9.03 -12.29
CA LEU A 24 0.10 -9.80 -13.31
C LEU A 24 -0.07 -9.05 -14.63
N CYS A 25 -0.27 -7.72 -14.60
CA CYS A 25 -0.58 -6.91 -15.77
C CYS A 25 0.59 -6.04 -16.26
N ARG A 26 1.56 -5.69 -15.38
CA ARG A 26 2.60 -4.70 -15.69
C ARG A 26 4.01 -5.29 -15.68
N GLY A 27 4.14 -6.55 -16.09
CA GLY A 27 5.44 -7.14 -16.39
C GLY A 27 6.18 -7.71 -15.18
N LYS A 28 5.47 -8.34 -14.24
CA LYS A 28 6.04 -9.10 -13.12
C LYS A 28 6.85 -8.26 -12.11
N VAL A 29 6.48 -7.00 -11.94
CA VAL A 29 7.09 -6.08 -10.98
C VAL A 29 6.14 -5.91 -9.78
N PHE A 30 6.66 -5.94 -8.56
CA PHE A 30 5.88 -5.65 -7.37
C PHE A 30 5.86 -4.14 -7.05
N ALA A 31 4.69 -3.60 -6.74
CA ALA A 31 4.59 -2.20 -6.31
C ALA A 31 5.09 -1.99 -4.87
N ASN A 32 4.83 -2.95 -3.98
CA ASN A 32 5.16 -2.88 -2.55
C ASN A 32 6.34 -3.76 -2.14
N ALA A 33 6.53 -4.93 -2.75
CA ALA A 33 7.55 -5.90 -2.38
C ALA A 33 8.92 -5.51 -2.93
N GLN A 34 9.48 -4.38 -2.48
CA GLN A 34 10.72 -3.81 -2.99
C GLN A 34 11.94 -4.74 -2.82
N THR A 35 11.94 -5.62 -1.82
CA THR A 35 12.99 -6.64 -1.67
C THR A 35 13.08 -7.54 -2.91
N GLY A 36 11.95 -7.97 -3.46
CA GLY A 36 11.90 -8.74 -4.71
C GLY A 36 12.44 -7.95 -5.90
N ASN A 37 12.06 -6.67 -5.99
CA ASN A 37 12.57 -5.79 -7.06
C ASN A 37 14.10 -5.59 -6.95
N ILE A 38 14.65 -5.42 -5.74
CA ILE A 38 16.10 -5.29 -5.53
C ILE A 38 16.84 -6.58 -5.94
N VAL A 39 16.30 -7.76 -5.61
CA VAL A 39 16.91 -9.04 -6.00
C VAL A 39 16.93 -9.18 -7.52
N LEU A 40 15.80 -8.91 -8.19
CA LEU A 40 15.70 -9.03 -9.64
C LEU A 40 16.54 -7.94 -10.36
N PHE A 41 16.55 -6.71 -9.85
CA PHE A 41 17.45 -5.66 -10.32
C PHE A 41 18.90 -6.13 -10.31
N SER A 42 19.36 -6.67 -9.16
CA SER A 42 20.75 -7.12 -9.01
C SER A 42 21.07 -8.31 -9.92
N ALA A 43 20.18 -9.30 -10.01
CA ALA A 43 20.38 -10.46 -10.88
C ALA A 43 20.59 -10.04 -12.34
N TYR A 44 19.67 -9.26 -12.91
CA TYR A 44 19.80 -8.78 -14.28
C TYR A 44 21.00 -7.83 -14.49
N LEU A 45 21.36 -7.05 -13.46
CA LEU A 45 22.54 -6.18 -13.54
C LEU A 45 23.84 -6.98 -13.69
N PHE A 46 23.99 -8.05 -12.88
CA PHE A 46 25.19 -8.90 -12.94
C PHE A 46 25.22 -9.81 -14.17
N ASP A 47 24.05 -10.12 -14.75
CA ASP A 47 23.94 -10.79 -16.05
C ASP A 47 24.22 -9.85 -17.25
N GLY A 48 24.44 -8.55 -17.01
CA GLY A 48 24.68 -7.54 -18.04
C GLY A 48 23.41 -7.07 -18.77
N ASP A 49 22.24 -7.48 -18.33
CA ASP A 49 20.95 -7.11 -18.94
C ASP A 49 20.38 -5.81 -18.33
N TRP A 50 20.91 -4.69 -18.80
CA TRP A 50 20.47 -3.36 -18.37
C TRP A 50 19.00 -3.07 -18.66
N THR A 51 18.43 -3.66 -19.69
CA THR A 51 17.06 -3.42 -20.09
C THR A 51 16.08 -3.99 -19.07
N HIS A 52 16.29 -5.20 -18.62
CA HIS A 52 15.48 -5.80 -17.55
C HIS A 52 15.84 -5.25 -16.16
N SER A 53 17.13 -5.00 -15.90
CA SER A 53 17.59 -4.43 -14.63
C SER A 53 16.88 -3.12 -14.30
N ARG A 54 16.87 -2.14 -15.22
CA ARG A 54 16.20 -0.84 -15.01
C ARG A 54 14.70 -0.96 -14.73
N ARG A 55 14.01 -1.99 -15.26
CA ARG A 55 12.59 -2.25 -15.02
C ARG A 55 12.29 -2.43 -13.53
N TYR A 56 13.20 -3.02 -12.79
CA TYR A 56 13.08 -3.24 -11.34
C TYR A 56 13.66 -2.10 -10.50
N LEU A 57 14.68 -1.39 -11.01
CA LEU A 57 15.25 -0.23 -10.33
C LEU A 57 14.27 0.95 -10.24
N VAL A 58 13.56 1.23 -11.33
CA VAL A 58 12.64 2.38 -11.40
C VAL A 58 11.58 2.35 -10.30
N PRO A 59 10.86 1.24 -10.05
CA PRO A 59 9.92 1.13 -8.92
C PRO A 59 10.56 1.36 -7.55
N VAL A 60 11.79 0.87 -7.32
CA VAL A 60 12.52 1.08 -6.06
C VAL A 60 12.77 2.57 -5.82
N LEU A 61 13.29 3.27 -6.83
CA LEU A 61 13.55 4.72 -6.75
C LEU A 61 12.25 5.51 -6.59
N SER A 62 11.19 5.11 -7.29
CA SER A 62 9.86 5.73 -7.17
C SER A 62 9.26 5.53 -5.78
N PHE A 63 9.45 4.36 -5.19
CA PHE A 63 9.02 4.08 -3.82
C PHE A 63 9.75 4.98 -2.80
N MET A 64 11.08 5.12 -2.93
CA MET A 64 11.86 6.03 -2.09
C MET A 64 11.39 7.49 -2.23
N LEU A 65 11.11 7.92 -3.45
CA LEU A 65 10.58 9.25 -3.73
C LEU A 65 9.19 9.45 -3.13
N GLY A 66 8.33 8.44 -3.17
CA GLY A 66 7.00 8.47 -2.56
C GLY A 66 7.05 8.66 -1.04
N ILE A 67 7.95 7.95 -0.35
CA ILE A 67 8.20 8.17 1.09
C ILE A 67 8.65 9.61 1.34
N PHE A 68 9.61 10.10 0.56
CA PHE A 68 10.15 11.45 0.72
C PHE A 68 9.07 12.52 0.54
N VAL A 69 8.26 12.42 -0.52
CA VAL A 69 7.18 13.37 -0.80
C VAL A 69 6.10 13.32 0.28
N ALA A 70 5.68 12.13 0.73
CA ALA A 70 4.71 12.00 1.80
C ALA A 70 5.20 12.63 3.12
N GLU A 71 6.49 12.47 3.45
CA GLU A 71 7.08 13.10 4.62
C GLU A 71 7.15 14.63 4.48
N CYS A 72 7.48 15.15 3.30
CA CYS A 72 7.45 16.59 3.03
C CYS A 72 6.03 17.17 3.20
N ILE A 73 5.02 16.50 2.65
CA ILE A 73 3.61 16.88 2.81
C ILE A 73 3.23 16.86 4.29
N HIS A 74 3.56 15.80 5.01
CA HIS A 74 3.30 15.70 6.44
C HIS A 74 3.92 16.88 7.21
N ARG A 75 5.19 17.19 7.00
CA ARG A 75 5.89 18.29 7.71
C ARG A 75 5.29 19.66 7.40
N HIS A 76 4.88 19.88 6.14
CA HIS A 76 4.33 21.17 5.71
C HIS A 76 2.89 21.37 6.18
N PHE A 77 2.04 20.33 6.09
CA PHE A 77 0.59 20.44 6.32
C PHE A 77 0.12 19.92 7.70
N LYS A 78 0.99 19.39 8.56
CA LYS A 78 0.59 18.84 9.87
C LYS A 78 -0.10 19.83 10.82
N HIS A 79 0.08 21.13 10.62
CA HIS A 79 -0.48 22.21 11.45
C HIS A 79 -1.69 22.90 10.81
N MET A 80 -2.14 22.46 9.61
CA MET A 80 -3.31 23.06 8.97
C MET A 80 -4.60 22.47 9.55
N GLU A 81 -5.47 23.38 10.05
CA GLU A 81 -6.74 22.99 10.69
C GLU A 81 -7.84 22.60 9.71
N ARG A 82 -7.79 23.08 8.45
CA ARG A 82 -8.88 22.95 7.47
C ARG A 82 -8.83 21.69 6.61
N VAL A 83 -7.65 21.16 6.32
CA VAL A 83 -7.48 19.97 5.47
C VAL A 83 -6.53 19.01 6.19
N HIS A 84 -7.04 17.84 6.49
CA HIS A 84 -6.19 16.82 7.09
C HIS A 84 -5.21 16.30 6.02
N TRP A 85 -3.90 16.46 6.25
CA TRP A 85 -2.84 16.10 5.30
C TRP A 85 -2.95 14.66 4.76
N ARG A 86 -3.52 13.72 5.53
CA ARG A 86 -3.76 12.34 5.10
C ARG A 86 -4.82 12.24 4.01
N GLN A 87 -5.85 13.09 4.03
CA GLN A 87 -6.88 13.16 2.99
C GLN A 87 -6.30 13.71 1.69
N LEU A 88 -5.39 14.70 1.78
CA LEU A 88 -4.69 15.22 0.60
C LEU A 88 -3.86 14.13 -0.09
N ILE A 89 -3.16 13.30 0.71
CA ILE A 89 -2.39 12.18 0.17
C ILE A 89 -3.32 11.14 -0.48
N LEU A 90 -4.42 10.74 0.18
CA LEU A 90 -5.38 9.81 -0.43
C LEU A 90 -5.97 10.33 -1.75
N LEU A 91 -6.26 11.62 -1.82
CA LEU A 91 -6.75 12.23 -3.06
C LEU A 91 -5.68 12.15 -4.16
N ALA A 92 -4.43 12.48 -3.84
CA ALA A 92 -3.32 12.36 -4.78
C ALA A 92 -3.13 10.90 -5.26
N GLU A 93 -3.23 9.92 -4.36
CA GLU A 93 -3.17 8.49 -4.67
C GLU A 93 -4.29 8.09 -5.65
N ILE A 94 -5.53 8.49 -5.38
CA ILE A 94 -6.69 8.20 -6.24
C ILE A 94 -6.46 8.77 -7.65
N VAL A 95 -6.03 10.03 -7.76
CA VAL A 95 -5.77 10.69 -9.05
C VAL A 95 -4.66 9.96 -9.82
N LEU A 96 -3.55 9.65 -9.17
CA LEU A 96 -2.42 8.97 -9.81
C LEU A 96 -2.80 7.56 -10.28
N LEU A 97 -3.50 6.77 -9.45
CA LEU A 97 -3.96 5.44 -9.83
C LEU A 97 -5.01 5.48 -10.95
N PHE A 98 -5.87 6.51 -10.95
CA PHE A 98 -6.83 6.71 -12.03
C PHE A 98 -6.12 6.92 -13.37
N LEU A 99 -5.06 7.74 -13.38
CA LEU A 99 -4.22 7.97 -14.57
C LEU A 99 -3.50 6.69 -15.03
N VAL A 100 -3.04 5.84 -14.09
CA VAL A 100 -2.40 4.55 -14.40
C VAL A 100 -3.30 3.64 -15.22
N GLY A 101 -4.61 3.67 -15.00
CA GLY A 101 -5.59 2.86 -15.75
C GLY A 101 -5.71 3.22 -17.24
N PHE A 102 -5.21 4.38 -17.67
CA PHE A 102 -5.17 4.78 -19.08
C PHE A 102 -3.82 4.47 -19.76
N LEU A 103 -2.79 4.08 -19.00
CA LEU A 103 -1.48 3.78 -19.58
C LEU A 103 -1.55 2.44 -20.34
N PRO A 104 -1.09 2.41 -21.61
CA PRO A 104 -1.02 1.18 -22.40
C PRO A 104 0.06 0.23 -21.85
N GLN A 105 0.12 -0.99 -22.35
CA GLN A 105 1.11 -1.99 -21.94
C GLN A 105 2.56 -1.54 -22.15
N ASP A 106 2.82 -0.80 -23.22
CA ASP A 106 4.17 -0.24 -23.49
C ASP A 106 4.61 0.76 -22.42
N GLY A 107 3.65 1.36 -21.70
CA GLY A 107 3.85 2.24 -20.56
C GLY A 107 4.02 1.52 -19.21
N SER A 108 4.22 0.19 -19.18
CA SER A 108 4.26 -0.58 -17.93
C SER A 108 5.33 -0.11 -16.94
N THR A 109 6.48 0.38 -17.41
CA THR A 109 7.52 0.94 -16.51
C THR A 109 7.02 2.19 -15.80
N ALA A 110 6.34 3.09 -16.51
CA ALA A 110 5.75 4.30 -15.92
C ALA A 110 4.58 3.95 -14.97
N ALA A 111 3.74 2.97 -15.35
CA ALA A 111 2.67 2.48 -14.50
C ALA A 111 3.22 1.91 -13.17
N ASN A 112 4.25 1.05 -13.24
CA ASN A 112 4.91 0.48 -12.06
C ASN A 112 5.55 1.56 -11.18
N ALA A 113 6.18 2.57 -11.79
CA ALA A 113 6.75 3.71 -11.08
C ALA A 113 5.68 4.48 -10.29
N LEU A 114 4.56 4.81 -10.94
CA LEU A 114 3.46 5.54 -10.31
C LEU A 114 2.79 4.71 -9.21
N VAL A 115 2.51 3.43 -9.44
CA VAL A 115 1.90 2.57 -8.41
C VAL A 115 2.84 2.39 -7.22
N SER A 116 4.15 2.17 -7.44
CA SER A 116 5.13 2.08 -6.35
C SER A 116 5.25 3.39 -5.57
N PHE A 117 5.20 4.54 -6.25
CA PHE A 117 5.19 5.85 -5.62
C PHE A 117 3.94 6.03 -4.72
N VAL A 118 2.76 5.69 -5.22
CA VAL A 118 1.49 5.73 -4.47
C VAL A 118 1.54 4.79 -3.26
N CYS A 119 1.96 3.54 -3.45
CA CYS A 119 2.12 2.58 -2.35
C CYS A 119 3.03 3.11 -1.24
N ALA A 120 4.12 3.77 -1.61
CA ALA A 120 5.06 4.36 -0.66
C ALA A 120 4.43 5.52 0.12
N MET A 121 3.67 6.39 -0.56
CA MET A 121 2.92 7.46 0.09
C MET A 121 1.93 6.89 1.11
N GLN A 122 1.19 5.85 0.74
CA GLN A 122 0.24 5.14 1.58
C GLN A 122 0.90 4.56 2.84
N VAL A 123 2.00 3.81 2.68
CA VAL A 123 2.75 3.22 3.80
C VAL A 123 3.28 4.29 4.75
N GLN A 124 3.81 5.39 4.22
CA GLN A 124 4.35 6.48 5.02
C GLN A 124 3.26 7.24 5.78
N THR A 125 2.05 7.32 5.22
CA THR A 125 0.93 8.09 5.79
C THR A 125 0.17 7.31 6.85
N PHE A 126 -0.09 6.02 6.62
CA PHE A 126 -0.92 5.17 7.45
C PHE A 126 -0.08 4.15 8.23
N ARG A 127 0.64 4.64 9.25
CA ARG A 127 1.59 3.85 10.05
C ARG A 127 0.99 3.18 11.29
N LYS A 128 -0.25 3.51 11.67
CA LYS A 128 -0.89 2.99 12.88
C LYS A 128 -2.31 2.53 12.62
N VAL A 129 -2.69 1.42 13.24
CA VAL A 129 -4.06 0.92 13.32
C VAL A 129 -4.35 0.54 14.77
N ARG A 130 -5.46 1.04 15.34
CA ARG A 130 -5.83 0.83 16.74
C ARG A 130 -4.69 1.14 17.73
N GLY A 131 -3.89 2.17 17.45
CA GLY A 131 -2.74 2.55 18.27
C GLY A 131 -1.48 1.69 18.06
N HIS A 132 -1.55 0.59 17.32
CA HIS A 132 -0.39 -0.25 17.03
C HIS A 132 0.29 0.16 15.72
N ALA A 133 1.63 0.20 15.72
CA ALA A 133 2.40 0.42 14.52
C ALA A 133 2.23 -0.79 13.58
N TYR A 134 1.86 -0.52 12.33
CA TYR A 134 1.74 -1.53 11.29
C TYR A 134 2.23 -0.99 9.96
N ALA A 135 2.41 -1.86 8.99
CA ALA A 135 2.65 -1.44 7.61
C ALA A 135 1.53 -2.04 6.73
N SER A 136 0.77 -1.17 6.07
CA SER A 136 -0.44 -1.56 5.30
C SER A 136 -0.16 -2.60 4.22
N THR A 137 1.06 -2.64 3.69
CA THR A 137 1.46 -3.49 2.56
C THR A 137 2.68 -4.37 2.82
N MET A 138 3.27 -4.31 4.04
CA MET A 138 4.46 -5.09 4.40
C MET A 138 4.08 -6.31 5.23
N CYS A 139 3.72 -7.42 4.59
CA CYS A 139 3.31 -8.65 5.26
C CYS A 139 4.37 -9.20 6.23
N ILE A 140 5.66 -9.15 5.89
CA ILE A 140 6.77 -9.68 6.72
C ILE A 140 6.82 -8.99 8.09
N SER A 141 6.72 -7.67 8.13
CA SER A 141 6.72 -6.91 9.39
C SER A 141 5.52 -7.28 10.26
N ASN A 142 4.34 -7.40 9.65
CA ASN A 142 3.11 -7.77 10.35
C ASN A 142 3.15 -9.24 10.82
N MET A 143 3.70 -10.18 10.04
CA MET A 143 3.91 -11.57 10.46
C MET A 143 4.82 -11.66 11.69
N ARG A 144 5.95 -10.96 11.67
CA ARG A 144 6.87 -10.92 12.81
C ARG A 144 6.14 -10.41 14.08
N SER A 145 5.52 -9.24 13.99
CA SER A 145 4.85 -8.63 15.15
C SER A 145 3.66 -9.45 15.65
N GLY A 146 2.90 -10.06 14.74
CA GLY A 146 1.77 -10.92 15.08
C GLY A 146 2.21 -12.22 15.77
N THR A 147 3.25 -12.87 15.25
CA THR A 147 3.79 -14.10 15.83
C THR A 147 4.46 -13.84 17.19
N GLU A 148 5.20 -12.74 17.34
CA GLU A 148 5.77 -12.31 18.61
C GLU A 148 4.68 -12.07 19.66
N ALA A 149 3.63 -11.32 19.32
CA ALA A 149 2.49 -11.08 20.22
C ALA A 149 1.77 -12.39 20.57
N LEU A 150 1.61 -13.31 19.62
CA LEU A 150 0.99 -14.61 19.87
C LEU A 150 1.84 -15.45 20.85
N CYS A 151 3.17 -15.45 20.72
CA CYS A 151 4.09 -16.11 21.65
C CYS A 151 3.95 -15.54 23.06
N VAL A 152 3.89 -14.22 23.21
CA VAL A 152 3.67 -13.56 24.52
C VAL A 152 2.31 -13.96 25.11
N TYR A 153 1.26 -14.01 24.28
CA TYR A 153 -0.06 -14.44 24.72
C TYR A 153 -0.06 -15.87 25.33
N PHE A 154 0.64 -16.81 24.73
CA PHE A 154 0.73 -18.17 25.28
C PHE A 154 1.37 -18.24 26.66
N HIS A 155 2.18 -17.24 27.04
CA HIS A 155 2.80 -17.16 28.37
C HIS A 155 1.99 -16.35 29.36
N THR A 156 1.33 -15.29 28.92
CA THR A 156 0.65 -14.32 29.79
C THR A 156 -0.85 -14.52 29.89
N HIS A 157 -1.47 -15.17 28.89
CA HIS A 157 -2.92 -15.30 28.69
C HIS A 157 -3.64 -13.95 28.65
N ASP A 158 -2.92 -12.86 28.34
CA ASP A 158 -3.47 -11.51 28.25
C ASP A 158 -4.29 -11.33 26.96
N ARG A 159 -5.56 -11.03 27.10
CA ARG A 159 -6.49 -10.82 25.97
C ARG A 159 -6.13 -9.60 25.11
N GLU A 160 -5.52 -8.58 25.68
CA GLU A 160 -5.07 -7.42 24.90
C GLU A 160 -3.95 -7.80 23.94
N VAL A 161 -3.01 -8.64 24.40
CA VAL A 161 -1.95 -9.18 23.57
C VAL A 161 -2.49 -10.07 22.46
N LEU A 162 -3.52 -10.87 22.74
CA LEU A 162 -4.21 -11.67 21.73
C LEU A 162 -4.88 -10.77 20.68
N HIS A 163 -5.59 -9.72 21.08
CA HIS A 163 -6.20 -8.77 20.16
C HIS A 163 -5.17 -8.07 19.27
N LYS A 164 -4.00 -7.76 19.81
CA LYS A 164 -2.87 -7.21 19.05
C LYS A 164 -2.40 -8.22 17.99
N ALA A 165 -2.18 -9.49 18.35
CA ALA A 165 -1.78 -10.54 17.43
C ALA A 165 -2.82 -10.71 16.30
N LEU A 166 -4.11 -10.81 16.65
CA LEU A 166 -5.22 -10.94 15.68
C LEU A 166 -5.32 -9.73 14.75
N THR A 167 -4.99 -8.53 15.21
CA THR A 167 -4.94 -7.33 14.37
C THR A 167 -3.89 -7.46 13.29
N TYR A 168 -2.66 -7.92 13.61
CA TYR A 168 -1.62 -8.12 12.62
C TYR A 168 -1.95 -9.22 11.61
N PHE A 169 -2.50 -10.36 12.07
CA PHE A 169 -2.95 -11.41 11.15
C PHE A 169 -4.15 -10.98 10.30
N GLY A 170 -5.04 -10.16 10.85
CA GLY A 170 -6.14 -9.53 10.10
C GLY A 170 -5.63 -8.63 8.97
N VAL A 171 -4.58 -7.84 9.21
CA VAL A 171 -3.90 -7.03 8.17
C VAL A 171 -3.39 -7.92 7.04
N ILE A 172 -2.70 -9.01 7.37
CA ILE A 172 -2.17 -9.95 6.36
C ILE A 172 -3.32 -10.60 5.59
N GLY A 173 -4.37 -11.04 6.28
CA GLY A 173 -5.56 -11.63 5.65
C GLY A 173 -6.25 -10.66 4.68
N LEU A 174 -6.45 -9.41 5.07
CA LEU A 174 -7.02 -8.37 4.22
C LEU A 174 -6.14 -8.09 3.00
N PHE A 175 -4.81 -8.02 3.17
CA PHE A 175 -3.88 -7.87 2.05
C PHE A 175 -4.00 -9.04 1.07
N ALA A 176 -4.02 -10.28 1.57
CA ALA A 176 -4.17 -11.48 0.75
C ALA A 176 -5.50 -11.50 -0.02
N VAL A 177 -6.62 -11.10 0.62
CA VAL A 177 -7.91 -10.93 -0.04
C VAL A 177 -7.83 -9.86 -1.12
N GLY A 178 -7.22 -8.71 -0.84
CA GLY A 178 -7.00 -7.65 -1.81
C GLY A 178 -6.19 -8.13 -3.02
N ALA A 179 -5.12 -8.89 -2.80
CA ALA A 179 -4.31 -9.47 -3.87
C ALA A 179 -5.10 -10.49 -4.70
N GLY A 180 -5.90 -11.35 -4.07
CA GLY A 180 -6.80 -12.28 -4.75
C GLY A 180 -7.83 -11.57 -5.63
N LEU A 181 -8.50 -10.56 -5.09
CA LEU A 181 -9.43 -9.71 -5.86
C LEU A 181 -8.71 -8.99 -7.00
N GLY A 182 -7.52 -8.45 -6.74
CA GLY A 182 -6.67 -7.82 -7.76
C GLY A 182 -6.32 -8.76 -8.90
N ALA A 183 -6.01 -10.02 -8.60
CA ALA A 183 -5.75 -11.03 -9.62
C ALA A 183 -6.98 -11.32 -10.50
N LEU A 184 -8.17 -11.44 -9.90
CA LEU A 184 -9.42 -11.67 -10.63
C LEU A 184 -9.79 -10.45 -11.50
N LEU A 185 -9.72 -9.26 -10.94
CA LEU A 185 -10.05 -8.00 -11.62
C LEU A 185 -9.08 -7.69 -12.75
N THR A 186 -7.80 -7.95 -12.57
CA THR A 186 -6.78 -7.77 -13.60
C THR A 186 -7.01 -8.72 -14.78
N ARG A 187 -7.43 -9.96 -14.52
CA ARG A 187 -7.78 -10.92 -15.60
C ARG A 187 -9.03 -10.48 -16.38
N ALA A 188 -10.00 -9.87 -15.69
CA ALA A 188 -11.26 -9.44 -16.30
C ALA A 188 -11.15 -8.10 -17.04
N PHE A 189 -10.39 -7.13 -16.50
CA PHE A 189 -10.38 -5.74 -16.95
C PHE A 189 -9.01 -5.24 -17.40
N ALA A 190 -7.97 -6.08 -17.39
CA ALA A 190 -6.59 -5.74 -17.75
C ALA A 190 -6.12 -4.45 -17.05
N GLU A 191 -5.67 -3.43 -17.81
CA GLU A 191 -5.13 -2.17 -17.31
C GLU A 191 -6.13 -1.40 -16.43
N ARG A 192 -7.42 -1.52 -16.72
CA ARG A 192 -8.50 -0.81 -16.01
C ARG A 192 -8.82 -1.45 -14.65
N GLY A 193 -8.33 -2.64 -14.36
CA GLY A 193 -8.51 -3.31 -13.06
C GLY A 193 -8.02 -2.47 -11.88
N ILE A 194 -7.06 -1.55 -12.10
CA ILE A 194 -6.55 -0.64 -11.07
C ILE A 194 -7.61 0.36 -10.55
N TRP A 195 -8.65 0.67 -11.33
CA TRP A 195 -9.70 1.62 -10.91
C TRP A 195 -10.51 1.13 -9.71
N VAL A 196 -10.55 -0.17 -9.47
CA VAL A 196 -11.16 -0.69 -8.24
C VAL A 196 -10.36 -0.27 -7.01
N SER A 197 -9.03 -0.14 -7.12
CA SER A 197 -8.20 0.45 -6.07
C SER A 197 -8.60 1.91 -5.79
N CYS A 198 -8.88 2.69 -6.84
CA CYS A 198 -9.38 4.06 -6.68
C CYS A 198 -10.72 4.09 -5.90
N ALA A 199 -11.63 3.15 -6.19
CA ALA A 199 -12.91 3.05 -5.48
C ALA A 199 -12.71 2.69 -3.99
N LEU A 200 -11.84 1.74 -3.67
CA LEU A 200 -11.51 1.37 -2.29
C LEU A 200 -10.90 2.55 -1.51
N LEU A 201 -9.99 3.30 -2.12
CA LEU A 201 -9.38 4.48 -1.51
C LEU A 201 -10.40 5.63 -1.36
N ALA A 202 -11.31 5.79 -2.32
CA ALA A 202 -12.40 6.78 -2.23
C ALA A 202 -13.34 6.47 -1.06
N VAL A 203 -13.68 5.20 -0.82
CA VAL A 203 -14.45 4.79 0.37
C VAL A 203 -13.69 5.14 1.64
N SER A 204 -12.39 4.85 1.71
CA SER A 204 -11.55 5.20 2.85
C SER A 204 -11.51 6.72 3.10
N PHE A 205 -11.41 7.50 2.02
CA PHE A 205 -11.45 8.96 2.06
C PHE A 205 -12.78 9.49 2.63
N LEU A 206 -13.92 8.97 2.16
CA LEU A 206 -15.24 9.36 2.64
C LEU A 206 -15.45 9.01 4.12
N ILE A 207 -15.01 7.81 4.55
CA ILE A 207 -15.10 7.41 5.97
C ILE A 207 -14.29 8.38 6.84
N MET A 208 -13.13 8.81 6.40
CA MET A 208 -12.33 9.78 7.15
C MET A 208 -13.01 11.14 7.23
N PHE A 209 -13.65 11.59 6.15
CA PHE A 209 -14.35 12.87 6.08
C PHE A 209 -15.56 12.93 7.02
N ILE A 210 -16.45 11.94 6.96
CA ILE A 210 -17.67 11.87 7.78
C ILE A 210 -17.33 11.87 9.28
N ARG A 211 -16.31 11.12 9.68
CA ARG A 211 -15.90 11.03 11.08
C ARG A 211 -15.17 12.27 11.61
N GLU A 212 -14.64 13.12 10.75
CA GLU A 212 -14.12 14.44 11.18
C GLU A 212 -15.23 15.44 11.45
N GLU A 213 -16.33 15.37 10.72
CA GLU A 213 -17.52 16.21 10.98
C GLU A 213 -18.22 15.85 12.28
N GLU A 214 -18.30 14.57 12.64
CA GLU A 214 -18.89 14.11 13.91
C GLU A 214 -18.05 14.47 15.15
N ALA A 215 -16.79 14.87 14.98
CA ALA A 215 -15.86 15.20 16.06
C ALA A 215 -15.70 16.72 16.30
N LYS A 216 -16.33 17.55 15.49
CA LYS A 216 -16.43 19.02 15.64
C LYS A 216 -17.74 19.42 16.29
#